data_b9752e4be4127332f43652379bb46c5e
#
_entry.id   b9752e4be4127332f43652379bb46c5e
#
_cell.length_a   1.000
_cell.length_b   1.000
_cell.length_c   1.000
_cell.angle_alpha   90.00
_cell.angle_beta   90.00
_cell.angle_gamma   90.00
#
_symmetry.space_group_name_H-M   'P 1'
#
loop_
_entity.id
_entity.type
_entity.pdbx_description
1 polymer ?
#
loop_
_entity_poly.entity_id
_entity_poly.type
_entity_poly.pdbx_seq_one_letter_code
_entity_poly.pdbx_strand_id
1 'polypeptide(L)'
;KSGTNAYRGSAYMYFNNEVMRGNKIGNTDFGARAEESKTVYGATLGGPIIKDKLFFFANVEYEKSPQQVVKWRAAQEGETPNNSTISRATAADMVEFSQILKDKYGYDTGSFTNFPADITNLKLLGRIDWNIDKGNKLSVRYNFTNNKTWNAPNGSSGNTGYRLAYDRVSQYSMSYANSCYSLQNIVNSVTAELNSRFTSAISNQLLFTYSDMTDERGTNSGLFPFIDIMYGYNNEGNQILEPYMTAGYELFTYNNKVKNTVTTIVDNFTYYLGTHKLTTGISYEHQKASNSYMRNGTGYYRYSSFEDFKNGAAPESFALAYGYNGN
;
A
#
# COMPACT_ATOMS: atom_id res chain seq x y z
N LYS A 1 16.07 -21.24 -2.95
CA LYS A 1 16.46 -22.39 -3.81
C LYS A 1 17.54 -21.93 -4.78
N SER A 2 18.32 -22.85 -5.32
CA SER A 2 19.34 -22.63 -6.34
C SER A 2 19.06 -23.54 -7.54
N GLY A 3 19.69 -23.24 -8.69
CA GLY A 3 19.67 -24.12 -9.85
C GLY A 3 20.46 -25.42 -9.59
N THR A 4 20.22 -26.42 -10.42
CA THR A 4 20.88 -27.72 -10.39
C THR A 4 21.30 -28.08 -11.81
N ASN A 5 22.02 -29.23 -11.99
CA ASN A 5 22.44 -29.71 -13.31
C ASN A 5 21.28 -30.17 -14.22
N ALA A 6 20.03 -30.16 -13.73
CA ALA A 6 18.85 -30.43 -14.51
C ALA A 6 17.89 -29.23 -14.46
N TYR A 7 17.26 -28.94 -15.57
CA TYR A 7 16.17 -27.95 -15.60
C TYR A 7 14.99 -28.49 -14.80
N ARG A 8 14.49 -27.66 -13.90
CA ARG A 8 13.31 -27.93 -13.09
C ARG A 8 12.46 -26.67 -13.02
N GLY A 9 11.17 -26.84 -13.17
CA GLY A 9 10.21 -25.78 -13.05
C GLY A 9 8.96 -26.25 -12.35
N SER A 10 8.17 -25.29 -11.90
CA SER A 10 6.83 -25.52 -11.38
C SER A 10 5.95 -24.33 -11.75
N ALA A 11 4.66 -24.58 -11.94
CA ALA A 11 3.64 -23.57 -11.98
C ALA A 11 2.56 -23.97 -10.95
N TYR A 12 1.99 -22.99 -10.29
CA TYR A 12 0.96 -23.23 -9.28
C TYR A 12 -0.04 -22.09 -9.24
N MET A 13 -1.23 -22.41 -8.79
CA MET A 13 -2.30 -21.47 -8.51
C MET A 13 -2.92 -21.81 -7.16
N TYR A 14 -3.16 -20.80 -6.35
CA TYR A 14 -3.99 -20.93 -5.15
C TYR A 14 -5.19 -20.02 -5.28
N PHE A 15 -6.35 -20.52 -4.92
CA PHE A 15 -7.59 -19.77 -4.87
C PHE A 15 -8.30 -20.02 -3.54
N ASN A 16 -8.86 -18.94 -2.97
CA ASN A 16 -9.70 -19.00 -1.78
C ASN A 16 -10.76 -17.91 -1.92
N ASN A 17 -11.96 -18.17 -1.41
CA ASN A 17 -13.02 -17.17 -1.30
C ASN A 17 -13.82 -17.39 -0.01
N GLU A 18 -14.79 -16.50 0.26
CA GLU A 18 -15.63 -16.54 1.45
C GLU A 18 -16.43 -17.85 1.58
N VAL A 19 -16.84 -18.47 0.45
CA VAL A 19 -17.63 -19.70 0.44
C VAL A 19 -16.80 -20.90 0.94
N MET A 20 -15.48 -20.86 0.75
CA MET A 20 -14.55 -21.90 1.24
C MET A 20 -14.26 -21.78 2.74
N ARG A 21 -14.76 -20.75 3.40
CA ARG A 21 -14.61 -20.52 4.83
C ARG A 21 -15.91 -20.79 5.56
N GLY A 22 -15.87 -21.62 6.58
CA GLY A 22 -17.03 -21.83 7.45
C GLY A 22 -17.41 -20.54 8.19
N ASN A 23 -18.71 -20.35 8.43
CA ASN A 23 -19.26 -19.24 9.21
C ASN A 23 -19.65 -19.64 10.64
N LYS A 24 -19.34 -20.89 11.06
CA LYS A 24 -19.64 -21.40 12.40
C LYS A 24 -18.37 -21.84 13.12
N ILE A 25 -18.34 -21.55 14.41
CA ILE A 25 -17.29 -22.05 15.34
C ILE A 25 -18.05 -22.71 16.52
N GLY A 26 -17.98 -24.03 16.59
CA GLY A 26 -18.81 -24.79 17.53
C GLY A 26 -20.28 -24.56 17.23
N ASN A 27 -21.03 -24.09 18.23
CA ASN A 27 -22.47 -23.77 18.12
C ASN A 27 -22.75 -22.33 17.73
N THR A 28 -21.73 -21.48 17.59
CA THR A 28 -21.91 -20.06 17.27
C THR A 28 -21.87 -19.85 15.77
N ASP A 29 -22.94 -19.28 15.21
CA ASP A 29 -23.03 -18.85 13.82
C ASP A 29 -22.73 -17.34 13.72
N PHE A 30 -21.74 -16.97 12.90
CA PHE A 30 -21.34 -15.58 12.68
C PHE A 30 -22.05 -14.93 11.49
N GLY A 31 -23.01 -15.63 10.88
CA GLY A 31 -23.73 -15.15 9.71
C GLY A 31 -22.95 -15.23 8.41
N ALA A 32 -23.50 -14.63 7.35
CA ALA A 32 -22.86 -14.57 6.04
C ALA A 32 -21.59 -13.70 6.10
N ARG A 33 -20.51 -14.19 5.49
CA ARG A 33 -19.27 -13.43 5.32
C ARG A 33 -19.42 -12.41 4.20
N ALA A 34 -18.69 -11.30 4.32
CA ALA A 34 -18.53 -10.37 3.20
C ALA A 34 -17.80 -11.08 2.04
N GLU A 35 -18.14 -10.67 0.82
CA GLU A 35 -17.45 -11.16 -0.38
C GLU A 35 -15.95 -10.87 -0.28
N GLU A 36 -15.15 -11.92 -0.38
CA GLU A 36 -13.71 -11.84 -0.43
C GLU A 36 -13.16 -12.92 -1.36
N SER A 37 -12.09 -12.63 -2.04
CA SER A 37 -11.38 -13.64 -2.81
C SER A 37 -9.89 -13.40 -2.74
N LYS A 38 -9.12 -14.47 -2.88
CA LYS A 38 -7.66 -14.42 -2.98
C LYS A 38 -7.23 -15.39 -4.07
N THR A 39 -6.51 -14.86 -5.04
CA THR A 39 -5.90 -15.68 -6.10
C THR A 39 -4.41 -15.41 -6.12
N VAL A 40 -3.62 -16.49 -6.14
CA VAL A 40 -2.16 -16.44 -6.25
C VAL A 40 -1.75 -17.27 -7.45
N TYR A 41 -0.96 -16.70 -8.32
CA TYR A 41 -0.30 -17.39 -9.44
C TYR A 41 1.20 -17.37 -9.20
N GLY A 42 1.85 -18.49 -9.43
CA GLY A 42 3.29 -18.56 -9.28
C GLY A 42 3.94 -19.52 -10.26
N ALA A 43 5.18 -19.21 -10.61
CA ALA A 43 6.01 -20.07 -11.43
C ALA A 43 7.47 -20.02 -10.98
N THR A 44 8.16 -21.15 -11.10
CA THR A 44 9.60 -21.22 -10.84
C THR A 44 10.28 -21.94 -12.01
N LEU A 45 11.50 -21.51 -12.29
CA LEU A 45 12.37 -22.18 -13.25
C LEU A 45 13.81 -22.11 -12.75
N GLY A 46 14.53 -23.21 -12.81
CA GLY A 46 15.95 -23.26 -12.47
C GLY A 46 16.67 -24.36 -13.23
N GLY A 47 17.95 -24.18 -13.43
CA GLY A 47 18.78 -25.15 -14.16
C GLY A 47 20.20 -24.64 -14.42
N PRO A 48 20.97 -25.40 -15.18
CA PRO A 48 22.33 -25.00 -15.54
C PRO A 48 22.32 -24.03 -16.73
N ILE A 49 23.09 -22.94 -16.63
CA ILE A 49 23.56 -22.17 -17.79
C ILE A 49 24.79 -22.89 -18.37
N ILE A 50 25.69 -23.32 -17.48
CA ILE A 50 26.84 -24.17 -17.77
C ILE A 50 26.82 -25.30 -16.73
N LYS A 51 26.74 -26.55 -17.18
CA LYS A 51 26.71 -27.72 -16.28
C LYS A 51 27.89 -27.71 -15.33
N ASP A 52 27.66 -28.06 -14.08
CA ASP A 52 28.58 -28.13 -12.95
C ASP A 52 29.20 -26.77 -12.55
N LYS A 53 28.97 -25.69 -13.34
CA LYS A 53 29.67 -24.43 -13.17
C LYS A 53 28.77 -23.24 -12.90
N LEU A 54 27.71 -23.04 -13.69
CA LEU A 54 26.88 -21.84 -13.62
C LEU A 54 25.40 -22.22 -13.67
N PHE A 55 24.67 -21.79 -12.67
CA PHE A 55 23.25 -22.11 -12.49
C PHE A 55 22.44 -20.86 -12.33
N PHE A 56 21.16 -20.95 -12.71
CA PHE A 56 20.17 -19.94 -12.43
C PHE A 56 18.96 -20.50 -11.72
N PHE A 57 18.25 -19.63 -11.03
CA PHE A 57 16.91 -19.88 -10.50
C PHE A 57 16.10 -18.60 -10.60
N ALA A 58 14.87 -18.69 -11.11
CA ALA A 58 13.90 -17.60 -11.17
C ALA A 58 12.59 -18.02 -10.53
N ASN A 59 11.92 -17.07 -9.90
CA ASN A 59 10.57 -17.21 -9.36
C ASN A 59 9.78 -15.93 -9.64
N VAL A 60 8.51 -16.11 -10.03
CA VAL A 60 7.50 -15.07 -10.08
C VAL A 60 6.27 -15.51 -9.29
N GLU A 61 5.73 -14.61 -8.49
CA GLU A 61 4.47 -14.81 -7.78
C GLU A 61 3.66 -13.52 -7.87
N TYR A 62 2.39 -13.65 -8.30
CA TYR A 62 1.43 -12.57 -8.32
C TYR A 62 0.20 -12.95 -7.52
N GLU A 63 -0.14 -12.12 -6.56
CA GLU A 63 -1.34 -12.24 -5.73
C GLU A 63 -2.30 -11.11 -6.03
N LYS A 64 -3.59 -11.44 -6.16
CA LYS A 64 -4.71 -10.51 -6.20
C LYS A 64 -5.73 -10.92 -5.16
N SER A 65 -6.10 -9.98 -4.29
CA SER A 65 -7.07 -10.20 -3.21
C SER A 65 -7.96 -8.96 -3.08
N PRO A 66 -9.08 -8.88 -3.84
CA PRO A 66 -10.05 -7.82 -3.67
C PRO A 66 -10.57 -7.78 -2.23
N GLN A 67 -10.63 -6.59 -1.65
CA GLN A 67 -11.13 -6.36 -0.30
C GLN A 67 -12.10 -5.19 -0.31
N GLN A 68 -13.26 -5.34 0.31
CA GLN A 68 -14.21 -4.26 0.45
C GLN A 68 -13.63 -3.14 1.33
N VAL A 69 -13.25 -2.02 0.69
CA VAL A 69 -12.68 -0.84 1.37
C VAL A 69 -13.77 -0.01 2.02
N VAL A 70 -14.94 0.08 1.37
CA VAL A 70 -16.12 0.83 1.84
C VAL A 70 -17.32 -0.11 1.89
N LYS A 71 -17.88 -0.31 3.08
CA LYS A 71 -19.09 -1.11 3.28
C LYS A 71 -20.39 -0.30 3.23
N TRP A 72 -20.27 1.03 3.33
CA TRP A 72 -21.38 1.96 3.34
C TRP A 72 -21.80 2.32 1.92
N ARG A 73 -23.09 2.55 1.73
CA ARG A 73 -23.64 3.13 0.51
C ARG A 73 -24.56 4.30 0.83
N ALA A 74 -24.71 5.20 -0.12
CA ALA A 74 -25.65 6.30 -0.01
C ALA A 74 -27.11 5.77 0.03
N ALA A 75 -27.97 6.45 0.78
CA ALA A 75 -29.39 6.13 0.84
C ALA A 75 -30.07 6.43 -0.50
N GLN A 76 -30.89 5.49 -0.98
CA GLN A 76 -31.79 5.72 -2.10
C GLN A 76 -33.07 6.44 -1.61
N GLU A 77 -33.87 6.93 -2.56
CA GLU A 77 -35.17 7.56 -2.23
C GLU A 77 -36.02 6.62 -1.41
N GLY A 78 -36.56 7.13 -0.29
CA GLY A 78 -37.42 6.38 0.64
C GLY A 78 -36.68 5.45 1.61
N GLU A 79 -35.35 5.30 1.49
CA GLU A 79 -34.59 4.49 2.44
C GLU A 79 -34.22 5.27 3.71
N THR A 80 -34.25 4.55 4.83
CA THR A 80 -33.80 5.10 6.12
C THR A 80 -32.36 4.69 6.41
N PRO A 81 -31.48 5.61 6.83
CA PRO A 81 -30.13 5.28 7.28
C PRO A 81 -30.15 4.20 8.37
N ASN A 82 -29.16 3.33 8.34
CA ASN A 82 -29.00 2.29 9.36
C ASN A 82 -27.56 2.27 9.89
N ASN A 83 -27.33 1.54 10.96
CA ASN A 83 -26.00 1.45 11.58
C ASN A 83 -25.11 0.34 10.98
N SER A 84 -25.42 -0.20 9.81
CA SER A 84 -24.68 -1.30 9.19
C SER A 84 -24.14 -1.00 7.79
N THR A 85 -25.01 -0.52 6.87
CA THR A 85 -24.64 -0.37 5.45
C THR A 85 -25.21 0.86 4.73
N ILE A 86 -26.25 1.52 5.26
CA ILE A 86 -26.92 2.65 4.61
C ILE A 86 -26.54 3.93 5.34
N SER A 87 -25.83 4.82 4.65
CA SER A 87 -25.48 6.15 5.13
C SER A 87 -26.67 7.11 5.00
N ARG A 88 -26.69 8.18 5.80
CA ARG A 88 -27.67 9.28 5.63
C ARG A 88 -27.37 10.15 4.40
N ALA A 89 -26.14 10.13 3.85
CA ALA A 89 -25.86 10.81 2.60
C ALA A 89 -26.72 10.21 1.50
N THR A 90 -27.51 11.05 0.80
CA THR A 90 -28.43 10.57 -0.22
C THR A 90 -27.71 10.34 -1.55
N ALA A 91 -28.17 9.39 -2.33
CA ALA A 91 -27.63 9.17 -3.68
C ALA A 91 -27.86 10.40 -4.59
N ALA A 92 -28.96 11.12 -4.40
CA ALA A 92 -29.27 12.35 -5.13
C ALA A 92 -28.20 13.43 -4.85
N ASP A 93 -27.89 13.70 -3.57
CA ASP A 93 -26.87 14.70 -3.21
C ASP A 93 -25.47 14.28 -3.66
N MET A 94 -25.15 12.98 -3.61
CA MET A 94 -23.86 12.48 -4.13
C MET A 94 -23.75 12.72 -5.64
N VAL A 95 -24.81 12.47 -6.41
CA VAL A 95 -24.82 12.76 -7.86
C VAL A 95 -24.70 14.27 -8.12
N GLU A 96 -25.49 15.09 -7.42
CA GLU A 96 -25.48 16.55 -7.59
C GLU A 96 -24.11 17.14 -7.23
N PHE A 97 -23.51 16.72 -6.11
CA PHE A 97 -22.19 17.21 -5.70
C PHE A 97 -21.10 16.85 -6.70
N SER A 98 -21.08 15.60 -7.18
CA SER A 98 -20.15 15.16 -8.22
C SER A 98 -20.32 15.97 -9.51
N GLN A 99 -21.57 16.23 -9.93
CA GLN A 99 -21.87 16.99 -11.13
C GLN A 99 -21.40 18.45 -11.01
N ILE A 100 -21.63 19.09 -9.85
CA ILE A 100 -21.16 20.45 -9.60
C ILE A 100 -19.62 20.50 -9.67
N LEU A 101 -18.92 19.55 -9.07
CA LEU A 101 -17.46 19.52 -9.10
C LEU A 101 -16.92 19.33 -10.52
N LYS A 102 -17.60 18.53 -11.33
CA LYS A 102 -17.25 18.32 -12.74
C LYS A 102 -17.51 19.56 -13.58
N ASP A 103 -18.68 20.16 -13.47
CA ASP A 103 -19.11 21.27 -14.34
C ASP A 103 -18.39 22.58 -14.01
N LYS A 104 -18.24 22.89 -12.72
CA LYS A 104 -17.61 24.16 -12.29
C LYS A 104 -16.09 24.09 -12.29
N TYR A 105 -15.51 22.92 -11.99
CA TYR A 105 -14.07 22.80 -11.71
C TYR A 105 -13.36 21.77 -12.57
N GLY A 106 -14.09 21.03 -13.43
CA GLY A 106 -13.52 19.97 -14.26
C GLY A 106 -13.01 18.77 -13.46
N TYR A 107 -13.42 18.61 -12.21
CA TYR A 107 -12.94 17.56 -11.32
C TYR A 107 -13.82 16.32 -11.38
N ASP A 108 -13.19 15.16 -11.67
CA ASP A 108 -13.84 13.86 -11.59
C ASP A 108 -13.66 13.26 -10.19
N THR A 109 -14.76 13.09 -9.48
CA THR A 109 -14.79 12.49 -8.14
C THR A 109 -14.58 10.97 -8.15
N GLY A 110 -14.73 10.32 -9.29
CA GLY A 110 -14.93 8.88 -9.39
C GLY A 110 -16.30 8.45 -8.86
N SER A 111 -16.51 7.14 -8.79
CA SER A 111 -17.76 6.53 -8.32
C SER A 111 -17.95 6.68 -6.81
N PHE A 112 -19.20 6.76 -6.34
CA PHE A 112 -19.57 6.62 -4.92
C PHE A 112 -20.23 5.26 -4.61
N THR A 113 -20.25 4.35 -5.60
CA THR A 113 -20.77 2.98 -5.44
C THR A 113 -19.75 1.91 -5.71
N ASN A 114 -18.71 2.22 -6.51
CA ASN A 114 -17.62 1.30 -6.85
C ASN A 114 -16.28 1.91 -6.43
N PHE A 115 -15.70 1.35 -5.40
CA PHE A 115 -14.45 1.81 -4.80
C PHE A 115 -13.28 0.93 -5.22
N PRO A 116 -12.04 1.47 -5.29
CA PRO A 116 -10.87 0.64 -5.54
C PRO A 116 -10.70 -0.36 -4.39
N ALA A 117 -10.62 -1.63 -4.73
CA ALA A 117 -10.65 -2.73 -3.77
C ALA A 117 -9.46 -3.70 -3.89
N ASP A 118 -8.68 -3.64 -4.97
CA ASP A 118 -7.67 -4.64 -5.26
C ASP A 118 -6.43 -4.50 -4.36
N ILE A 119 -6.19 -5.50 -3.53
CA ILE A 119 -4.87 -5.75 -2.94
C ILE A 119 -4.08 -6.56 -3.97
N THR A 120 -2.92 -6.06 -4.35
CA THR A 120 -2.02 -6.75 -5.28
C THR A 120 -0.62 -6.92 -4.68
N ASN A 121 0.02 -8.05 -4.96
CA ASN A 121 1.39 -8.30 -4.51
C ASN A 121 2.15 -9.04 -5.62
N LEU A 122 3.15 -8.38 -6.19
CA LEU A 122 4.06 -8.97 -7.17
C LEU A 122 5.41 -9.23 -6.50
N LYS A 123 5.88 -10.48 -6.58
CA LYS A 123 7.18 -10.91 -6.07
C LYS A 123 7.98 -11.55 -7.18
N LEU A 124 9.21 -11.08 -7.36
CA LEU A 124 10.17 -11.65 -8.29
C LEU A 124 11.44 -12.04 -7.52
N LEU A 125 12.04 -13.15 -7.90
CA LEU A 125 13.34 -13.57 -7.42
C LEU A 125 14.14 -14.11 -8.60
N GLY A 126 15.36 -13.57 -8.77
CA GLY A 126 16.38 -14.09 -9.65
C GLY A 126 17.62 -14.47 -8.86
N ARG A 127 18.24 -15.58 -9.18
CA ARG A 127 19.48 -16.05 -8.55
C ARG A 127 20.40 -16.66 -9.57
N ILE A 128 21.69 -16.34 -9.46
CA ILE A 128 22.78 -16.95 -10.18
C ILE A 128 23.75 -17.56 -9.17
N ASP A 129 24.12 -18.81 -9.35
CA ASP A 129 25.15 -19.50 -8.58
C ASP A 129 26.29 -19.89 -9.52
N TRP A 130 27.47 -19.42 -9.24
CA TRP A 130 28.66 -19.65 -10.04
C TRP A 130 29.75 -20.35 -9.22
N ASN A 131 30.06 -21.60 -9.58
CA ASN A 131 31.26 -22.30 -9.14
C ASN A 131 32.44 -21.80 -10.00
N ILE A 132 33.13 -20.76 -9.52
CA ILE A 132 34.25 -20.14 -10.26
C ILE A 132 35.36 -21.17 -10.46
N ASP A 133 35.77 -21.82 -9.36
CA ASP A 133 36.68 -22.92 -9.29
C ASP A 133 36.38 -23.85 -8.07
N LYS A 134 37.30 -24.76 -7.71
CA LYS A 134 37.15 -25.69 -6.58
C LYS A 134 37.09 -25.01 -5.21
N GLY A 135 37.67 -23.79 -5.10
CA GLY A 135 37.75 -23.05 -3.86
C GLY A 135 36.75 -21.89 -3.78
N ASN A 136 36.28 -21.36 -4.91
CA ASN A 136 35.54 -20.13 -4.98
C ASN A 136 34.14 -20.31 -5.56
N LYS A 137 33.13 -19.86 -4.81
CA LYS A 137 31.71 -19.87 -5.23
C LYS A 137 31.11 -18.50 -5.03
N LEU A 138 30.49 -17.95 -6.09
CA LEU A 138 29.76 -16.70 -6.07
C LEU A 138 28.26 -17.00 -6.21
N SER A 139 27.45 -16.40 -5.37
CA SER A 139 26.00 -16.38 -5.47
C SER A 139 25.52 -14.94 -5.57
N VAL A 140 24.73 -14.63 -6.59
CA VAL A 140 24.08 -13.32 -6.72
C VAL A 140 22.58 -13.52 -6.75
N ARG A 141 21.84 -12.76 -5.93
CA ARG A 141 20.40 -12.83 -5.82
C ARG A 141 19.79 -11.45 -5.92
N TYR A 142 18.73 -11.33 -6.72
CA TYR A 142 17.85 -10.18 -6.78
C TYR A 142 16.47 -10.55 -6.27
N ASN A 143 15.90 -9.73 -5.41
CA ASN A 143 14.52 -9.82 -4.99
C ASN A 143 13.81 -8.50 -5.30
N PHE A 144 12.58 -8.62 -5.80
CA PHE A 144 11.65 -7.52 -5.99
C PHE A 144 10.33 -7.88 -5.34
N THR A 145 9.76 -6.91 -4.62
CA THR A 145 8.40 -7.00 -4.08
C THR A 145 7.69 -5.68 -4.33
N ASN A 146 6.46 -5.75 -4.82
CA ASN A 146 5.58 -4.60 -4.95
C ASN A 146 4.20 -4.99 -4.40
N ASN A 147 3.88 -4.46 -3.23
CA ASN A 147 2.60 -4.66 -2.56
C ASN A 147 1.81 -3.36 -2.60
N LYS A 148 0.54 -3.41 -3.03
CA LYS A 148 -0.37 -2.28 -3.06
C LYS A 148 -1.70 -2.65 -2.41
N THR A 149 -2.17 -1.77 -1.50
CA THR A 149 -3.47 -1.89 -0.83
C THR A 149 -4.26 -0.60 -1.01
N TRP A 150 -5.58 -0.66 -0.87
CA TRP A 150 -6.46 0.50 -0.91
C TRP A 150 -7.14 0.72 0.43
N ASN A 151 -7.42 1.99 0.74
CA ASN A 151 -8.05 2.44 1.96
C ASN A 151 -9.07 3.53 1.65
N ALA A 152 -10.13 3.58 2.45
CA ALA A 152 -11.04 4.72 2.48
C ALA A 152 -10.30 6.01 2.87
N PRO A 153 -10.81 7.20 2.57
CA PRO A 153 -10.21 8.45 3.01
C PRO A 153 -10.08 8.49 4.53
N ASN A 154 -9.16 9.30 5.04
CA ASN A 154 -8.96 9.45 6.49
C ASN A 154 -10.29 9.67 7.21
N GLY A 155 -10.51 8.93 8.31
CA GLY A 155 -11.79 8.89 9.00
C GLY A 155 -12.26 10.26 9.46
N SER A 156 -11.58 10.87 10.43
CA SER A 156 -12.12 12.04 11.14
C SER A 156 -11.16 13.22 11.31
N SER A 157 -9.94 13.18 10.77
CA SER A 157 -8.99 14.29 10.93
C SER A 157 -9.42 15.55 10.15
N GLY A 158 -9.62 16.65 10.84
CA GLY A 158 -9.83 17.98 10.24
C GLY A 158 -8.52 18.75 10.05
N ASN A 159 -8.57 20.01 9.59
CA ASN A 159 -7.39 20.81 9.28
C ASN A 159 -6.71 21.44 10.51
N THR A 160 -7.44 21.71 11.58
CA THR A 160 -7.00 22.53 12.72
C THR A 160 -6.74 21.72 13.99
N GLY A 161 -6.53 20.39 13.88
CA GLY A 161 -6.44 19.51 15.03
C GLY A 161 -7.77 19.03 15.60
N TYR A 162 -8.89 19.65 15.19
CA TYR A 162 -10.22 19.14 15.51
C TYR A 162 -10.52 17.87 14.72
N ARG A 163 -11.21 16.95 15.36
CA ARG A 163 -11.76 15.78 14.70
C ARG A 163 -13.20 16.04 14.31
N LEU A 164 -13.63 15.50 13.18
CA LEU A 164 -15.04 15.38 12.86
C LEU A 164 -15.72 14.48 13.89
N ALA A 165 -17.01 14.69 14.12
CA ALA A 165 -17.78 13.89 15.07
C ALA A 165 -17.85 12.41 14.68
N TYR A 166 -17.84 12.13 13.37
CA TYR A 166 -17.90 10.78 12.79
C TYR A 166 -16.92 10.64 11.64
N ASP A 167 -16.70 9.38 11.23
CA ASP A 167 -15.86 9.08 10.08
C ASP A 167 -16.53 9.51 8.76
N ARG A 168 -15.71 9.95 7.79
CA ARG A 168 -16.13 10.38 6.44
C ARG A 168 -16.81 9.30 5.63
N VAL A 169 -16.68 8.03 6.05
CA VAL A 169 -17.37 6.89 5.47
C VAL A 169 -18.01 6.11 6.61
N SER A 170 -19.28 6.37 6.83
CA SER A 170 -20.04 5.87 7.98
C SER A 170 -21.55 5.95 7.72
N GLN A 171 -22.35 5.60 8.70
CA GLN A 171 -23.79 5.88 8.64
C GLN A 171 -24.14 7.37 8.47
N TYR A 172 -23.20 8.26 8.71
CA TYR A 172 -23.41 9.71 8.67
C TYR A 172 -22.87 10.40 7.42
N SER A 173 -21.93 9.76 6.71
CA SER A 173 -21.23 10.39 5.61
C SER A 173 -20.78 9.39 4.55
N MET A 174 -20.68 9.89 3.31
CA MET A 174 -20.11 9.16 2.18
C MET A 174 -18.99 9.93 1.50
N SER A 175 -18.13 9.21 0.80
CA SER A 175 -17.08 9.75 -0.03
C SER A 175 -17.10 9.12 -1.43
N TYR A 176 -16.18 9.56 -2.29
CA TYR A 176 -16.01 9.05 -3.64
C TYR A 176 -14.74 8.21 -3.79
N ALA A 177 -14.68 7.41 -4.84
CA ALA A 177 -13.57 6.52 -5.14
C ALA A 177 -12.22 7.27 -5.25
N ASN A 178 -12.24 8.48 -5.83
CA ASN A 178 -11.02 9.28 -5.98
C ASN A 178 -10.56 9.95 -4.66
N SER A 179 -11.37 9.92 -3.61
CA SER A 179 -10.94 10.29 -2.25
C SER A 179 -10.28 9.14 -1.49
N CYS A 180 -10.30 7.91 -2.02
CA CYS A 180 -9.56 6.79 -1.48
C CYS A 180 -8.07 6.93 -1.77
N TYR A 181 -7.26 6.29 -0.93
CA TYR A 181 -5.81 6.26 -1.13
C TYR A 181 -5.26 4.85 -1.12
N SER A 182 -4.16 4.64 -1.83
CA SER A 182 -3.39 3.41 -1.76
C SER A 182 -2.18 3.57 -0.85
N LEU A 183 -1.75 2.47 -0.25
CA LEU A 183 -0.43 2.28 0.33
C LEU A 183 0.32 1.32 -0.57
N GLN A 184 1.50 1.73 -1.03
CA GLN A 184 2.35 0.92 -1.88
C GLN A 184 3.73 0.76 -1.24
N ASN A 185 4.16 -0.48 -1.08
CA ASN A 185 5.48 -0.84 -0.59
C ASN A 185 6.27 -1.53 -1.72
N ILE A 186 7.39 -0.93 -2.11
CA ILE A 186 8.27 -1.42 -3.17
C ILE A 186 9.63 -1.72 -2.57
N VAL A 187 10.11 -2.94 -2.74
CA VAL A 187 11.43 -3.36 -2.28
C VAL A 187 12.23 -3.93 -3.45
N ASN A 188 13.41 -3.38 -3.66
CA ASN A 188 14.44 -3.92 -4.53
C ASN A 188 15.64 -4.32 -3.67
N SER A 189 16.13 -5.55 -3.79
CA SER A 189 17.28 -5.99 -3.02
C SER A 189 18.21 -6.86 -3.88
N VAL A 190 19.49 -6.53 -3.85
CA VAL A 190 20.57 -7.33 -4.46
C VAL A 190 21.46 -7.84 -3.35
N THR A 191 21.77 -9.12 -3.37
CA THR A 191 22.75 -9.75 -2.48
C THR A 191 23.78 -10.49 -3.33
N ALA A 192 25.06 -10.23 -3.09
CA ALA A 192 26.17 -10.99 -3.66
C ALA A 192 26.99 -11.60 -2.52
N GLU A 193 27.24 -12.90 -2.60
CA GLU A 193 27.98 -13.67 -1.61
C GLU A 193 29.08 -14.44 -2.29
N LEU A 194 30.34 -14.15 -1.93
CA LEU A 194 31.53 -14.88 -2.37
C LEU A 194 32.05 -15.71 -1.22
N ASN A 195 32.03 -17.03 -1.38
CA ASN A 195 32.63 -17.97 -0.46
C ASN A 195 33.94 -18.49 -1.09
N SER A 196 35.05 -18.23 -0.41
CA SER A 196 36.41 -18.61 -0.84
C SER A 196 37.06 -19.55 0.15
N ARG A 197 37.60 -20.66 -0.34
CA ARG A 197 38.42 -21.59 0.43
C ARG A 197 39.84 -21.53 -0.13
N PHE A 198 40.72 -20.79 0.54
CA PHE A 198 42.10 -20.58 0.09
C PHE A 198 42.95 -21.82 0.34
N THR A 199 42.77 -22.47 1.49
CA THR A 199 43.45 -23.72 1.87
C THR A 199 42.49 -24.65 2.62
N SER A 200 42.99 -25.81 3.06
CA SER A 200 42.20 -26.67 3.96
C SER A 200 41.88 -26.01 5.32
N ALA A 201 42.74 -25.05 5.72
CA ALA A 201 42.64 -24.36 7.01
C ALA A 201 42.07 -22.95 6.93
N ILE A 202 41.94 -22.34 5.75
CA ILE A 202 41.58 -20.93 5.60
C ILE A 202 40.42 -20.79 4.65
N SER A 203 39.35 -20.10 5.11
CA SER A 203 38.21 -19.71 4.28
C SER A 203 37.77 -18.28 4.57
N ASN A 204 37.13 -17.69 3.59
CA ASN A 204 36.54 -16.35 3.69
C ASN A 204 35.13 -16.32 3.12
N GLN A 205 34.28 -15.50 3.70
CA GLN A 205 32.94 -15.18 3.20
C GLN A 205 32.81 -13.65 3.09
N LEU A 206 32.69 -13.17 1.87
CA LEU A 206 32.37 -11.78 1.58
C LEU A 206 30.93 -11.66 1.15
N LEU A 207 30.14 -10.88 1.89
CA LEU A 207 28.75 -10.61 1.62
C LEU A 207 28.55 -9.12 1.33
N PHE A 208 27.90 -8.84 0.22
CA PHE A 208 27.39 -7.52 -0.15
C PHE A 208 25.87 -7.57 -0.26
N THR A 209 25.18 -6.60 0.37
CA THR A 209 23.76 -6.41 0.21
C THR A 209 23.44 -4.96 -0.07
N TYR A 210 22.60 -4.72 -1.06
CA TYR A 210 21.98 -3.42 -1.33
C TYR A 210 20.47 -3.59 -1.33
N SER A 211 19.77 -2.76 -0.57
CA SER A 211 18.31 -2.72 -0.53
C SER A 211 17.82 -1.30 -0.74
N ASP A 212 16.86 -1.13 -1.64
CA ASP A 212 16.12 0.11 -1.89
C ASP A 212 14.64 -0.16 -1.58
N MET A 213 14.12 0.51 -0.56
CA MET A 213 12.76 0.35 -0.05
C MET A 213 12.03 1.67 -0.18
N THR A 214 10.85 1.62 -0.78
CA THR A 214 9.96 2.77 -0.94
C THR A 214 8.59 2.44 -0.39
N ASP A 215 8.09 3.27 0.51
CA ASP A 215 6.71 3.29 0.99
C ASP A 215 6.08 4.60 0.54
N GLU A 216 4.98 4.52 -0.22
CA GLU A 216 4.31 5.72 -0.71
C GLU A 216 2.79 5.59 -0.66
N ARG A 217 2.15 6.74 -0.48
CA ARG A 217 0.71 6.87 -0.66
C ARG A 217 0.42 7.31 -2.09
N GLY A 218 -0.61 6.71 -2.67
CA GLY A 218 -1.10 7.06 -4.00
C GLY A 218 -2.61 7.24 -4.01
N THR A 219 -3.14 7.73 -5.10
CA THR A 219 -4.58 7.90 -5.34
C THR A 219 -4.89 7.85 -6.83
N ASN A 220 -6.16 7.65 -7.18
CA ASN A 220 -6.66 7.81 -8.54
C ASN A 220 -7.14 9.26 -8.80
N SER A 221 -7.14 10.13 -7.79
CA SER A 221 -7.54 11.54 -7.91
C SER A 221 -6.56 12.33 -8.77
N GLY A 222 -7.08 13.21 -9.63
CA GLY A 222 -6.33 14.38 -10.10
C GLY A 222 -6.03 15.33 -8.93
N LEU A 223 -5.09 16.28 -9.13
CA LEU A 223 -4.80 17.33 -8.15
C LEU A 223 -6.03 18.22 -7.99
N PHE A 224 -6.64 18.17 -6.82
CA PHE A 224 -7.82 18.94 -6.47
C PHE A 224 -7.89 19.09 -4.94
N PRO A 225 -8.42 20.18 -4.40
CA PRO A 225 -8.59 20.33 -2.95
C PRO A 225 -9.44 19.22 -2.35
N PHE A 226 -9.14 18.87 -1.11
CA PHE A 226 -9.98 17.96 -0.33
C PHE A 226 -11.12 18.77 0.30
N ILE A 227 -12.36 18.36 0.05
CA ILE A 227 -13.56 19.12 0.45
C ILE A 227 -14.40 18.26 1.39
N ASP A 228 -14.69 18.78 2.56
CA ASP A 228 -15.70 18.27 3.47
C ASP A 228 -16.96 19.12 3.39
N ILE A 229 -18.10 18.51 3.16
CA ILE A 229 -19.44 19.09 3.32
C ILE A 229 -19.98 18.56 4.64
N MET A 230 -20.34 19.47 5.54
CA MET A 230 -20.94 19.13 6.83
C MET A 230 -22.45 18.97 6.71
N TYR A 231 -23.07 18.37 7.71
CA TYR A 231 -24.51 18.08 7.68
C TYR A 231 -25.40 19.32 7.83
N GLY A 232 -24.83 20.44 8.26
CA GLY A 232 -25.54 21.69 8.40
C GLY A 232 -25.65 22.19 9.83
N TYR A 233 -26.81 22.73 10.18
CA TYR A 233 -27.07 23.41 11.45
C TYR A 233 -28.17 22.67 12.23
N ASN A 234 -28.12 22.75 13.55
CA ASN A 234 -29.19 22.30 14.41
C ASN A 234 -30.37 23.31 14.41
N ASN A 235 -31.45 22.97 15.10
CA ASN A 235 -32.63 23.83 15.17
C ASN A 235 -32.39 25.20 15.86
N GLU A 236 -31.27 25.34 16.56
CA GLU A 236 -30.85 26.59 17.21
C GLU A 236 -29.89 27.41 16.34
N GLY A 237 -29.59 26.93 15.12
CA GLY A 237 -28.67 27.57 14.19
C GLY A 237 -27.19 27.30 14.50
N ASN A 238 -26.86 26.41 15.45
CA ASN A 238 -25.48 26.04 15.72
C ASN A 238 -25.02 25.00 14.70
N GLN A 239 -23.80 25.15 14.21
CA GLN A 239 -23.22 24.21 13.28
C GLN A 239 -23.03 22.82 13.90
N ILE A 240 -23.37 21.81 13.12
CA ILE A 240 -23.15 20.41 13.47
C ILE A 240 -21.85 19.95 12.81
N LEU A 241 -20.80 19.64 13.60
CA LEU A 241 -19.51 19.12 13.12
C LEU A 241 -19.59 17.65 12.67
N GLU A 242 -20.70 17.26 12.09
CA GLU A 242 -20.94 15.95 11.53
C GLU A 242 -20.70 15.97 10.03
N PRO A 243 -19.82 15.10 9.52
CA PRO A 243 -19.58 15.01 8.08
C PRO A 243 -20.85 14.53 7.36
N TYR A 244 -21.01 14.94 6.11
CA TYR A 244 -22.08 14.50 5.23
C TYR A 244 -21.56 13.92 3.92
N MET A 245 -20.74 14.68 3.20
CA MET A 245 -20.07 14.23 1.96
C MET A 245 -18.63 14.69 1.92
N THR A 246 -17.77 13.92 1.30
CA THR A 246 -16.35 14.26 1.14
C THR A 246 -15.90 13.94 -0.28
N ALA A 247 -15.19 14.89 -0.90
CA ALA A 247 -14.58 14.73 -2.22
C ALA A 247 -13.16 15.30 -2.26
N GLY A 248 -12.41 14.97 -3.31
CA GLY A 248 -11.10 15.56 -3.56
C GLY A 248 -9.93 14.66 -3.22
N TYR A 249 -8.73 15.19 -3.37
CA TYR A 249 -7.45 14.51 -3.13
C TYR A 249 -7.23 14.32 -1.63
N GLU A 250 -7.09 13.10 -1.16
CA GLU A 250 -7.04 12.77 0.27
C GLU A 250 -5.95 13.55 1.02
N LEU A 251 -6.28 14.04 2.22
CA LEU A 251 -5.52 15.00 3.04
C LEU A 251 -4.03 14.70 3.23
N PHE A 252 -3.68 13.43 3.35
CA PHE A 252 -2.35 12.97 3.74
C PHE A 252 -1.57 12.34 2.59
N THR A 253 -2.16 12.29 1.39
CA THR A 253 -1.60 11.50 0.27
C THR A 253 -0.62 12.31 -0.57
N TYR A 254 -0.78 13.64 -0.65
CA TYR A 254 0.10 14.47 -1.45
C TYR A 254 1.53 14.45 -0.91
N ASN A 255 2.49 14.09 -1.80
CA ASN A 255 3.91 14.03 -1.49
C ASN A 255 4.24 13.22 -0.21
N ASN A 256 3.49 12.14 0.05
CA ASN A 256 3.70 11.26 1.21
C ASN A 256 4.47 10.03 0.78
N LYS A 257 5.79 10.05 1.00
CA LYS A 257 6.72 9.03 0.55
C LYS A 257 7.89 8.90 1.51
N VAL A 258 8.21 7.66 1.87
CA VAL A 258 9.44 7.31 2.60
C VAL A 258 10.31 6.46 1.69
N LYS A 259 11.58 6.79 1.59
CA LYS A 259 12.57 6.01 0.86
C LYS A 259 13.75 5.69 1.77
N ASN A 260 14.12 4.41 1.81
CA ASN A 260 15.24 3.90 2.59
C ASN A 260 16.17 3.09 1.68
N THR A 261 17.46 3.47 1.63
CA THR A 261 18.49 2.66 0.98
C THR A 261 19.48 2.18 2.01
N VAL A 262 19.78 0.89 1.98
CA VAL A 262 20.75 0.27 2.90
C VAL A 262 21.77 -0.49 2.08
N THR A 263 23.05 -0.19 2.31
CA THR A 263 24.19 -0.93 1.76
C THR A 263 24.93 -1.58 2.90
N THR A 264 25.11 -2.89 2.84
CA THR A 264 25.84 -3.65 3.87
C THR A 264 26.95 -4.46 3.23
N ILE A 265 28.14 -4.41 3.80
CA ILE A 265 29.28 -5.25 3.44
C ILE A 265 29.72 -5.98 4.71
N VAL A 266 29.83 -7.30 4.62
CA VAL A 266 30.30 -8.14 5.71
C VAL A 266 31.40 -9.03 5.17
N ASP A 267 32.52 -9.06 5.84
CA ASP A 267 33.64 -9.96 5.52
C ASP A 267 33.98 -10.80 6.75
N ASN A 268 33.91 -12.13 6.61
CA ASN A 268 34.19 -13.10 7.67
C ASN A 268 35.34 -13.99 7.25
N PHE A 269 36.44 -13.90 7.95
CA PHE A 269 37.62 -14.73 7.80
C PHE A 269 37.60 -15.86 8.84
N THR A 270 37.79 -17.10 8.41
CA THR A 270 37.82 -18.28 9.28
C THR A 270 39.12 -19.04 9.13
N TYR A 271 39.75 -19.35 10.27
CA TYR A 271 40.93 -20.19 10.38
C TYR A 271 40.65 -21.43 11.23
N TYR A 272 41.00 -22.61 10.68
CA TYR A 272 40.87 -23.88 11.37
C TYR A 272 42.24 -24.32 11.89
N LEU A 273 42.39 -24.41 13.23
CA LEU A 273 43.61 -24.80 13.92
C LEU A 273 43.36 -26.05 14.75
N GLY A 274 43.68 -27.22 14.20
CA GLY A 274 43.38 -28.49 14.82
C GLY A 274 41.88 -28.67 15.08
N THR A 275 41.48 -28.73 16.32
CA THR A 275 40.05 -28.85 16.75
C THR A 275 39.36 -27.50 16.91
N HIS A 276 40.10 -26.39 16.79
CA HIS A 276 39.57 -25.04 16.96
C HIS A 276 39.17 -24.42 15.63
N LYS A 277 38.02 -23.72 15.63
CA LYS A 277 37.59 -22.85 14.55
C LYS A 277 37.57 -21.40 15.06
N LEU A 278 38.44 -20.59 14.50
CA LEU A 278 38.54 -19.16 14.83
C LEU A 278 37.91 -18.37 13.68
N THR A 279 36.97 -17.49 13.99
CA THR A 279 36.35 -16.59 13.01
C THR A 279 36.47 -15.16 13.49
N THR A 280 36.95 -14.28 12.61
CA THR A 280 36.97 -12.82 12.79
C THR A 280 36.30 -12.19 11.59
N GLY A 281 35.71 -11.01 11.77
CA GLY A 281 35.05 -10.34 10.67
C GLY A 281 34.91 -8.84 10.91
N ILE A 282 34.53 -8.17 9.84
CA ILE A 282 34.18 -6.76 9.81
C ILE A 282 32.82 -6.58 9.12
N SER A 283 32.02 -5.67 9.63
CA SER A 283 30.76 -5.28 9.03
C SER A 283 30.74 -3.76 8.85
N TYR A 284 30.33 -3.34 7.67
CA TYR A 284 30.06 -1.94 7.34
C TYR A 284 28.62 -1.81 6.85
N GLU A 285 27.88 -0.86 7.41
CA GLU A 285 26.53 -0.52 6.97
C GLU A 285 26.43 0.98 6.70
N HIS A 286 25.84 1.31 5.55
CA HIS A 286 25.49 2.68 5.20
C HIS A 286 24.01 2.75 4.88
N GLN A 287 23.29 3.57 5.65
CA GLN A 287 21.87 3.81 5.49
C GLN A 287 21.60 5.26 5.08
N LYS A 288 20.72 5.43 4.08
CA LYS A 288 20.19 6.74 3.67
C LYS A 288 18.68 6.69 3.73
N ALA A 289 18.10 7.57 4.54
CA ALA A 289 16.66 7.75 4.65
C ALA A 289 16.22 9.08 4.03
N SER A 290 15.10 9.07 3.32
CA SER A 290 14.41 10.25 2.83
C SER A 290 12.93 10.12 3.16
N ASN A 291 12.35 11.17 3.69
CA ASN A 291 10.93 11.24 4.03
C ASN A 291 10.35 12.55 3.51
N SER A 292 9.27 12.46 2.76
CA SER A 292 8.45 13.60 2.37
C SER A 292 7.03 13.42 2.90
N TYR A 293 6.42 14.52 3.33
CA TYR A 293 5.07 14.54 3.85
C TYR A 293 4.51 15.96 3.81
N MET A 294 3.36 16.12 3.21
CA MET A 294 2.68 17.42 3.13
C MET A 294 1.17 17.25 3.33
N ARG A 295 0.72 17.42 4.56
CA ARG A 295 -0.72 17.45 4.85
C ARG A 295 -1.38 18.66 4.22
N ASN A 296 -2.56 18.50 3.63
CA ASN A 296 -3.31 19.56 2.94
C ASN A 296 -2.52 20.21 1.78
N GLY A 297 -1.57 19.52 1.16
CA GLY A 297 -0.74 20.07 0.09
C GLY A 297 -1.52 20.43 -1.19
N THR A 298 -2.72 19.86 -1.38
CA THR A 298 -3.64 20.20 -2.47
C THR A 298 -4.71 21.23 -2.05
N GLY A 299 -4.71 21.65 -0.79
CA GLY A 299 -5.75 22.48 -0.18
C GLY A 299 -6.83 21.66 0.50
N TYR A 300 -7.44 22.23 1.51
CA TYR A 300 -8.58 21.71 2.24
C TYR A 300 -9.65 22.77 2.39
N TYR A 301 -10.89 22.42 2.11
CA TYR A 301 -12.06 23.28 2.33
C TYR A 301 -13.09 22.54 3.13
N ARG A 302 -13.79 23.25 4.04
CA ARG A 302 -14.92 22.73 4.77
C ARG A 302 -16.08 23.71 4.67
N TYR A 303 -17.23 23.21 4.27
CA TYR A 303 -18.48 23.95 4.16
C TYR A 303 -19.47 23.47 5.22
N SER A 304 -20.20 24.39 5.84
CA SER A 304 -21.12 24.10 6.94
C SER A 304 -22.31 23.24 6.50
N SER A 305 -22.71 23.37 5.23
CA SER A 305 -23.79 22.56 4.64
C SER A 305 -23.60 22.41 3.13
N PHE A 306 -24.35 21.50 2.54
CA PHE A 306 -24.37 21.35 1.08
C PHE A 306 -25.03 22.54 0.38
N GLU A 307 -26.04 23.15 1.02
CA GLU A 307 -26.64 24.39 0.51
C GLU A 307 -25.65 25.56 0.49
N ASP A 308 -24.83 25.72 1.54
CA ASP A 308 -23.79 26.75 1.55
C ASP A 308 -22.79 26.55 0.39
N PHE A 309 -22.40 25.30 0.13
CA PHE A 309 -21.53 25.00 -1.01
C PHE A 309 -22.18 25.32 -2.36
N LYS A 310 -23.44 24.95 -2.57
CA LYS A 310 -24.18 25.22 -3.82
C LYS A 310 -24.35 26.72 -4.07
N ASN A 311 -24.63 27.46 -3.03
CA ASN A 311 -24.86 28.91 -3.09
C ASN A 311 -23.55 29.74 -3.16
N GLY A 312 -22.37 29.06 -3.16
CA GLY A 312 -21.08 29.73 -3.24
C GLY A 312 -20.72 30.53 -1.99
N ALA A 313 -21.24 30.13 -0.82
CA ALA A 313 -20.85 30.70 0.45
C ALA A 313 -19.35 30.50 0.70
N ALA A 314 -18.76 31.38 1.53
CA ALA A 314 -17.39 31.17 1.96
C ALA A 314 -17.25 29.88 2.76
N PRO A 315 -16.17 29.10 2.57
CA PRO A 315 -15.93 27.92 3.37
C PRO A 315 -15.75 28.33 4.84
N GLU A 316 -16.30 27.52 5.74
CA GLU A 316 -16.11 27.68 7.19
C GLU A 316 -14.64 27.56 7.58
N SER A 317 -13.90 26.71 6.86
CA SER A 317 -12.51 26.44 7.16
C SER A 317 -11.71 26.18 5.87
N PHE A 318 -10.52 26.74 5.82
CA PHE A 318 -9.55 26.57 4.75
C PHE A 318 -8.18 26.23 5.33
N ALA A 319 -7.45 25.32 4.68
CA ALA A 319 -6.04 25.07 4.98
C ALA A 319 -5.27 24.71 3.70
N LEU A 320 -4.05 25.20 3.63
CA LEU A 320 -3.10 24.88 2.58
C LEU A 320 -1.70 24.80 3.19
N ALA A 321 -0.99 23.72 2.94
CA ALA A 321 0.43 23.61 3.23
C ALA A 321 1.23 23.86 1.95
N TYR A 322 2.30 24.61 2.07
CA TYR A 322 3.21 24.92 0.97
C TYR A 322 4.65 25.00 1.47
N GLY A 323 5.61 24.76 0.59
CA GLY A 323 7.03 24.90 0.92
C GLY A 323 7.47 26.34 1.05
N TYR A 324 8.29 26.65 2.05
CA TYR A 324 8.77 28.01 2.31
C TYR A 324 9.65 28.58 1.17
N ASN A 325 10.35 27.71 0.43
CA ASN A 325 11.25 28.11 -0.67
C ASN A 325 10.72 27.73 -2.07
N GLY A 326 9.42 27.55 -2.23
CA GLY A 326 8.80 27.24 -3.51
C GLY A 326 9.09 25.82 -4.04
N ASN A 327 9.54 24.91 -3.19
CA ASN A 327 9.74 23.48 -3.47
C ASN A 327 8.55 22.67 -2.96
#